data_3898a31efe7bc9a522cced7a7d239183
#
_entry.id   3898a31efe7bc9a522cced7a7d239183
#
_cell.length_a   1.000
_cell.length_b   1.000
_cell.length_c   1.000
_cell.angle_alpha   90.00
_cell.angle_beta   90.00
_cell.angle_gamma   90.00
#
_symmetry.space_group_name_H-M   'P 1'
#
loop_
_entity.id
_entity.type
_entity.pdbx_description
1 polymer ?
#
loop_
_entity_poly.entity_id
_entity_poly.type
_entity_poly.pdbx_seq_one_letter_code
_entity_poly.pdbx_strand_id
1 'polypeptide(L)'
;MFIRFRQPSYSKKMIFRLLILILLFLLPMDLWAVRVKDIASLRGARDNQLIGFGIVVGLDGTGDSAESLLSRKPIINALERIGISLDSADIAGRSLAAVWLTATLPPFAKSGQRLDVTAATIGDSISLRGGVLIMTPLRGPNRLVYAVAQGPIAGIPRGVSRADALPAEELANLPIGQRMVASVGTIPGGAIVEREINLNL
;
A
#
# COMPACT_ATOMS: atom_id res chain seq x y z
N MET A 1 68.75 -11.58 52.52
CA MET A 1 67.52 -11.07 53.19
C MET A 1 66.32 -11.41 52.31
N PHE A 2 65.70 -12.61 52.53
CA PHE A 2 64.58 -13.08 51.73
C PHE A 2 63.27 -12.61 52.34
N ILE A 3 62.56 -11.76 51.61
CA ILE A 3 61.19 -11.32 52.00
C ILE A 3 60.22 -12.39 51.57
N ARG A 4 59.66 -13.12 52.52
CA ARG A 4 58.65 -14.18 52.36
C ARG A 4 57.30 -13.52 52.23
N PHE A 5 56.75 -13.37 51.03
CA PHE A 5 55.38 -12.93 50.80
C PHE A 5 54.41 -13.96 51.33
N ARG A 6 53.71 -13.62 52.38
CA ARG A 6 52.61 -14.43 52.99
C ARG A 6 51.40 -14.36 52.07
N GLN A 7 51.11 -15.43 51.39
CA GLN A 7 49.90 -15.55 50.58
C GLN A 7 48.66 -15.53 51.49
N PRO A 8 47.65 -14.68 51.24
CA PRO A 8 46.43 -14.65 52.03
C PRO A 8 45.62 -15.90 51.72
N SER A 9 45.40 -16.74 52.71
CA SER A 9 44.53 -17.92 52.63
C SER A 9 43.05 -17.47 52.68
N TYR A 10 42.48 -17.23 51.54
CA TYR A 10 41.06 -16.97 51.46
C TYR A 10 40.25 -18.24 51.73
N SER A 11 39.39 -18.19 52.76
CA SER A 11 38.51 -19.30 53.09
C SER A 11 37.66 -19.69 51.89
N LYS A 12 37.58 -20.98 51.55
CA LYS A 12 36.75 -21.51 50.45
C LYS A 12 35.33 -20.98 50.48
N LYS A 13 34.80 -20.73 51.69
CA LYS A 13 33.47 -20.10 51.87
C LYS A 13 33.39 -18.67 51.42
N MET A 14 34.48 -17.91 51.48
CA MET A 14 34.52 -16.52 51.03
C MET A 14 34.59 -16.43 49.51
N ILE A 15 35.37 -17.30 48.86
CA ILE A 15 35.43 -17.42 47.39
C ILE A 15 34.08 -17.84 46.83
N PHE A 16 33.42 -18.81 47.46
CA PHE A 16 32.09 -19.28 47.08
C PHE A 16 31.02 -18.18 47.16
N ARG A 17 31.05 -17.36 48.21
CA ARG A 17 30.14 -16.21 48.37
C ARG A 17 30.38 -15.11 47.32
N LEU A 18 31.64 -14.87 46.99
CA LEU A 18 32.03 -13.91 45.98
C LEU A 18 31.55 -14.37 44.58
N LEU A 19 31.68 -15.68 44.30
CA LEU A 19 31.23 -16.30 43.05
C LEU A 19 29.71 -16.23 42.87
N ILE A 20 28.94 -16.43 43.94
CA ILE A 20 27.47 -16.26 43.94
C ILE A 20 27.09 -14.80 43.70
N LEU A 21 27.80 -13.85 44.31
CA LEU A 21 27.55 -12.42 44.10
C LEU A 21 27.83 -11.99 42.64
N ILE A 22 28.92 -12.48 42.04
CA ILE A 22 29.25 -12.24 40.65
C ILE A 22 28.21 -12.89 39.73
N LEU A 23 27.77 -14.12 40.03
CA LEU A 23 26.73 -14.81 39.26
C LEU A 23 25.38 -14.07 39.32
N LEU A 24 25.02 -13.50 40.48
CA LEU A 24 23.83 -12.72 40.67
C LEU A 24 23.87 -11.39 39.88
N PHE A 25 25.06 -10.80 39.75
CA PHE A 25 25.28 -9.57 38.97
C PHE A 25 25.34 -9.79 37.46
N LEU A 26 25.62 -11.04 37.05
CA LEU A 26 25.63 -11.47 35.62
C LEU A 26 24.25 -11.90 35.09
N LEU A 27 23.23 -11.99 35.95
CA LEU A 27 21.87 -12.25 35.51
C LEU A 27 21.41 -11.09 34.63
N PRO A 28 21.02 -11.33 33.36
CA PRO A 28 20.50 -10.27 32.51
C PRO A 28 19.22 -9.74 33.16
N MET A 29 19.25 -8.48 33.62
CA MET A 29 18.04 -7.76 33.93
C MET A 29 17.39 -7.40 32.57
N ASP A 30 16.37 -8.16 32.21
CA ASP A 30 15.52 -7.82 31.05
C ASP A 30 14.89 -6.45 31.32
N LEU A 31 15.54 -5.39 30.88
CA LEU A 31 14.99 -4.05 30.84
C LEU A 31 13.89 -4.03 29.76
N TRP A 32 12.67 -4.22 30.16
CA TRP A 32 11.49 -4.04 29.31
C TRP A 32 11.39 -2.55 28.95
N ALA A 33 12.07 -2.15 27.88
CA ALA A 33 11.96 -0.82 27.34
C ALA A 33 10.61 -0.69 26.63
N VAL A 34 9.61 -0.17 27.32
CA VAL A 34 8.31 0.19 26.71
C VAL A 34 8.54 1.40 25.81
N ARG A 35 8.18 1.26 24.52
CA ARG A 35 8.29 2.35 23.55
C ARG A 35 7.18 3.35 23.81
N VAL A 36 7.47 4.66 23.69
CA VAL A 36 6.48 5.75 23.86
C VAL A 36 5.25 5.54 22.97
N LYS A 37 5.43 5.00 21.77
CA LYS A 37 4.34 4.65 20.85
C LYS A 37 3.34 3.61 21.39
N ASP A 38 3.74 2.78 22.37
CA ASP A 38 2.92 1.71 22.92
C ASP A 38 2.07 2.19 24.12
N ILE A 39 2.43 3.36 24.69
CA ILE A 39 1.76 3.94 25.88
C ILE A 39 1.14 5.31 25.63
N ALA A 40 1.44 5.95 24.48
CA ALA A 40 0.93 7.27 24.14
C ALA A 40 0.30 7.26 22.75
N SER A 41 -0.89 7.85 22.63
CA SER A 41 -1.53 8.16 21.36
C SER A 41 -1.70 9.67 21.22
N LEU A 42 -1.36 10.20 20.06
CA LEU A 42 -1.59 11.61 19.75
C LEU A 42 -3.08 11.82 19.44
N ARG A 43 -3.75 12.64 20.25
CA ARG A 43 -5.15 12.98 20.01
C ARG A 43 -5.28 13.69 18.64
N GLY A 44 -6.18 13.17 17.78
CA GLY A 44 -6.42 13.73 16.45
C GLY A 44 -5.49 13.23 15.35
N ALA A 45 -4.39 12.53 15.67
CA ALA A 45 -3.56 11.88 14.67
C ALA A 45 -4.26 10.59 14.19
N ARG A 46 -4.82 10.63 12.99
CA ARG A 46 -5.48 9.49 12.35
C ARG A 46 -5.13 9.44 10.87
N ASP A 47 -5.19 8.25 10.32
CA ASP A 47 -5.09 8.06 8.89
C ASP A 47 -6.33 8.62 8.18
N ASN A 48 -6.11 9.31 7.06
CA ASN A 48 -7.16 9.85 6.23
C ASN A 48 -7.28 9.03 4.95
N GLN A 49 -8.51 8.75 4.54
CA GLN A 49 -8.74 8.03 3.30
C GLN A 49 -8.84 9.01 2.13
N LEU A 50 -8.06 8.74 1.09
CA LEU A 50 -8.17 9.43 -0.19
C LEU A 50 -8.88 8.55 -1.18
N ILE A 51 -9.70 9.17 -2.03
CA ILE A 51 -10.44 8.50 -3.09
C ILE A 51 -10.19 9.22 -4.43
N GLY A 52 -10.25 8.45 -5.50
CA GLY A 52 -10.15 8.96 -6.85
C GLY A 52 -10.90 8.10 -7.85
N PHE A 53 -11.23 8.68 -8.98
CA PHE A 53 -11.77 7.97 -10.12
C PHE A 53 -10.74 8.07 -11.25
N GLY A 54 -10.26 6.93 -11.74
CA GLY A 54 -9.19 6.85 -12.72
C GLY A 54 -9.49 5.91 -13.88
N ILE A 55 -8.57 5.90 -14.83
CA ILE A 55 -8.62 5.03 -16.01
C ILE A 55 -7.30 4.25 -16.05
N VAL A 56 -7.42 2.95 -16.25
CA VAL A 56 -6.31 2.05 -16.53
C VAL A 56 -6.27 1.78 -18.03
N VAL A 57 -5.11 1.88 -18.61
CA VAL A 57 -4.86 1.68 -20.05
C VAL A 57 -3.90 0.52 -20.28
N GLY A 58 -3.85 0.00 -21.50
CA GLY A 58 -2.92 -1.06 -21.88
C GLY A 58 -3.33 -2.45 -21.41
N LEU A 59 -4.63 -2.68 -21.19
CA LEU A 59 -5.19 -3.98 -20.89
C LEU A 59 -5.35 -4.79 -22.18
N ASP A 60 -4.78 -5.98 -22.21
CA ASP A 60 -4.83 -6.87 -23.39
C ASP A 60 -6.15 -7.67 -23.40
N GLY A 61 -7.21 -7.04 -23.93
CA GLY A 61 -8.53 -7.66 -24.07
C GLY A 61 -9.29 -7.92 -22.78
N THR A 62 -8.73 -7.51 -21.61
CA THR A 62 -9.33 -7.77 -20.28
C THR A 62 -10.03 -6.57 -19.67
N GLY A 63 -9.99 -5.42 -20.33
CA GLY A 63 -10.63 -4.19 -19.90
C GLY A 63 -12.15 -4.19 -20.04
N ASP A 64 -12.76 -3.04 -19.84
CA ASP A 64 -14.20 -2.83 -19.94
C ASP A 64 -14.70 -3.04 -21.37
N SER A 65 -15.93 -3.57 -21.49
CA SER A 65 -16.58 -3.72 -22.79
C SER A 65 -16.99 -2.37 -23.39
N ALA A 66 -17.18 -2.35 -24.69
CA ALA A 66 -17.64 -1.16 -25.40
C ALA A 66 -19.05 -0.69 -24.97
N GLU A 67 -19.85 -1.58 -24.39
CA GLU A 67 -21.18 -1.28 -23.84
C GLU A 67 -21.14 -0.66 -22.45
N SER A 68 -20.00 -0.73 -21.74
CA SER A 68 -19.84 -0.14 -20.42
C SER A 68 -19.87 1.37 -20.45
N LEU A 69 -21.04 1.96 -20.17
CA LEU A 69 -21.25 3.41 -20.12
C LEU A 69 -20.39 4.12 -19.07
N LEU A 70 -19.99 3.38 -18.02
CA LEU A 70 -19.18 3.92 -16.92
C LEU A 70 -17.75 4.23 -17.36
N SER A 71 -17.23 3.52 -18.36
CA SER A 71 -15.87 3.72 -18.87
C SER A 71 -15.79 4.78 -19.94
N ARG A 72 -16.79 4.94 -20.81
CA ARG A 72 -16.73 5.83 -21.99
C ARG A 72 -16.64 7.31 -21.66
N LYS A 73 -17.60 7.86 -20.91
CA LYS A 73 -17.64 9.30 -20.61
C LYS A 73 -16.40 9.81 -19.88
N PRO A 74 -15.90 9.14 -18.83
CA PRO A 74 -14.66 9.56 -18.17
C PRO A 74 -13.44 9.51 -19.10
N ILE A 75 -13.36 8.54 -19.98
CA ILE A 75 -12.26 8.41 -20.93
C ILE A 75 -12.26 9.59 -21.93
N ILE A 76 -13.41 9.87 -22.53
CA ILE A 76 -13.57 11.01 -23.44
C ILE A 76 -13.18 12.31 -22.73
N ASN A 77 -13.72 12.56 -21.54
CA ASN A 77 -13.41 13.76 -20.76
C ASN A 77 -11.93 13.86 -20.37
N ALA A 78 -11.25 12.73 -20.11
CA ALA A 78 -9.83 12.72 -19.79
C ALA A 78 -8.97 13.04 -21.01
N LEU A 79 -9.32 12.49 -22.18
CA LEU A 79 -8.62 12.73 -23.44
C LEU A 79 -8.84 14.16 -23.95
N GLU A 80 -10.04 14.69 -23.81
CA GLU A 80 -10.34 16.09 -24.14
C GLU A 80 -9.51 17.08 -23.32
N ARG A 81 -9.25 16.78 -22.03
CA ARG A 81 -8.40 17.61 -21.16
C ARG A 81 -6.94 17.68 -21.62
N ILE A 82 -6.47 16.68 -22.34
CA ILE A 82 -5.10 16.64 -22.91
C ILE A 82 -5.11 17.04 -24.42
N GLY A 83 -6.26 17.55 -24.91
CA GLY A 83 -6.38 18.06 -26.27
C GLY A 83 -6.66 17.01 -27.34
N ILE A 84 -7.06 15.80 -26.93
CA ILE A 84 -7.41 14.72 -27.88
C ILE A 84 -8.93 14.60 -27.91
N SER A 85 -9.55 14.96 -29.03
CA SER A 85 -10.97 14.74 -29.27
C SER A 85 -11.17 13.40 -29.97
N LEU A 86 -11.86 12.49 -29.30
CA LEU A 86 -12.27 11.19 -29.84
C LEU A 86 -13.79 11.07 -29.80
N ASP A 87 -14.36 10.48 -30.84
CA ASP A 87 -15.76 10.07 -30.82
C ASP A 87 -15.90 8.77 -30.00
N SER A 88 -17.06 8.60 -29.38
CA SER A 88 -17.35 7.38 -28.59
C SER A 88 -17.26 6.09 -29.40
N ALA A 89 -17.35 6.19 -30.74
CA ALA A 89 -17.19 5.08 -31.66
C ALA A 89 -15.73 4.66 -31.86
N ASP A 90 -14.78 5.58 -31.64
CA ASP A 90 -13.34 5.33 -31.84
C ASP A 90 -12.69 4.54 -30.70
N ILE A 91 -13.39 4.44 -29.56
CA ILE A 91 -12.93 3.66 -28.39
C ILE A 91 -13.43 2.23 -28.56
N ALA A 92 -12.77 1.47 -29.42
CA ALA A 92 -13.04 0.06 -29.64
C ALA A 92 -12.02 -0.80 -28.88
N GLY A 93 -12.51 -1.91 -28.29
CA GLY A 93 -11.66 -2.91 -27.64
C GLY A 93 -11.64 -2.82 -26.13
N ARG A 94 -11.28 -3.96 -25.51
CA ARG A 94 -11.17 -4.11 -24.04
C ARG A 94 -9.76 -3.74 -23.54
N SER A 95 -9.22 -2.63 -24.01
CA SER A 95 -7.88 -2.16 -23.63
C SER A 95 -7.87 -1.16 -22.49
N LEU A 96 -9.04 -0.73 -22.03
CA LEU A 96 -9.25 0.31 -21.04
C LEU A 96 -10.18 -0.19 -19.94
N ALA A 97 -10.00 0.30 -18.71
CA ALA A 97 -10.92 0.03 -17.60
C ALA A 97 -11.08 1.27 -16.72
N ALA A 98 -12.32 1.53 -16.29
CA ALA A 98 -12.61 2.52 -15.27
C ALA A 98 -12.36 1.93 -13.89
N VAL A 99 -11.64 2.67 -13.03
CA VAL A 99 -11.26 2.21 -11.70
C VAL A 99 -11.58 3.24 -10.62
N TRP A 100 -11.97 2.70 -9.46
CA TRP A 100 -12.01 3.43 -8.21
C TRP A 100 -10.68 3.27 -7.49
N LEU A 101 -10.11 4.38 -7.06
CA LEU A 101 -8.82 4.42 -6.39
C LEU A 101 -9.00 4.76 -4.93
N THR A 102 -8.25 4.07 -4.09
CA THR A 102 -8.15 4.38 -2.67
C THR A 102 -6.70 4.41 -2.23
N ALA A 103 -6.36 5.35 -1.36
CA ALA A 103 -5.05 5.43 -0.71
C ALA A 103 -5.21 5.91 0.72
N THR A 104 -4.32 5.48 1.60
CA THR A 104 -4.29 5.92 2.99
C THR A 104 -3.24 7.00 3.14
N LEU A 105 -3.68 8.20 3.55
CA LEU A 105 -2.81 9.34 3.82
C LEU A 105 -2.53 9.38 5.33
N PRO A 106 -1.29 9.12 5.77
CA PRO A 106 -0.94 9.14 7.18
C PRO A 106 -1.00 10.57 7.74
N PRO A 107 -1.17 10.74 9.07
CA PRO A 107 -1.06 12.03 9.70
C PRO A 107 0.35 12.59 9.49
N PHE A 108 0.46 13.91 9.40
CA PHE A 108 1.74 14.62 9.15
C PHE A 108 2.40 14.27 7.80
N ALA A 109 1.63 13.80 6.83
CA ALA A 109 2.15 13.54 5.50
C ALA A 109 2.69 14.82 4.86
N LYS A 110 3.87 14.72 4.26
CA LYS A 110 4.56 15.83 3.59
C LYS A 110 4.45 15.71 2.08
N SER A 111 4.52 16.85 1.39
CA SER A 111 4.62 16.90 -0.06
C SER A 111 5.82 16.07 -0.55
N GLY A 112 5.64 15.32 -1.64
CA GLY A 112 6.62 14.39 -2.18
C GLY A 112 6.62 12.98 -1.56
N GLN A 113 5.89 12.74 -0.46
CA GLN A 113 5.76 11.41 0.13
C GLN A 113 5.00 10.48 -0.82
N ARG A 114 5.44 9.22 -0.92
CA ARG A 114 4.79 8.20 -1.74
C ARG A 114 3.81 7.39 -0.91
N LEU A 115 2.66 7.08 -1.53
CA LEU A 115 1.59 6.26 -0.95
C LEU A 115 1.28 5.09 -1.88
N ASP A 116 0.93 3.96 -1.29
CA ASP A 116 0.39 2.85 -2.03
C ASP A 116 -1.06 3.12 -2.41
N VAL A 117 -1.43 2.74 -3.63
CA VAL A 117 -2.78 2.94 -4.16
C VAL A 117 -3.40 1.58 -4.46
N THR A 118 -4.65 1.41 -4.06
CA THR A 118 -5.48 0.28 -4.47
C THR A 118 -6.44 0.74 -5.55
N ALA A 119 -6.46 0.02 -6.66
CA ALA A 119 -7.37 0.23 -7.78
C ALA A 119 -8.37 -0.91 -7.85
N ALA A 120 -9.66 -0.58 -7.88
CA ALA A 120 -10.76 -1.55 -8.06
C ALA A 120 -11.57 -1.18 -9.30
N THR A 121 -11.95 -2.16 -10.10
CA THR A 121 -12.75 -1.92 -11.30
C THR A 121 -14.16 -1.48 -10.93
N ILE A 122 -14.72 -0.57 -11.72
CA ILE A 122 -16.12 -0.12 -11.59
C ILE A 122 -16.98 -0.73 -12.69
N GLY A 123 -16.37 -0.96 -13.86
CA GLY A 123 -17.03 -1.53 -15.02
C GLY A 123 -17.06 -3.05 -15.00
N ASP A 124 -17.08 -3.63 -16.20
CA ASP A 124 -17.15 -5.07 -16.45
C ASP A 124 -15.79 -5.67 -16.87
N SER A 125 -14.70 -4.97 -16.55
CA SER A 125 -13.35 -5.47 -16.85
C SER A 125 -13.06 -6.76 -16.11
N ILE A 126 -12.42 -7.69 -16.81
CA ILE A 126 -12.09 -9.03 -16.31
C ILE A 126 -10.84 -8.96 -15.42
N SER A 127 -9.85 -8.15 -15.81
CA SER A 127 -8.58 -8.02 -15.09
C SER A 127 -7.94 -6.67 -15.34
N LEU A 128 -7.24 -6.16 -14.30
CA LEU A 128 -6.40 -4.97 -14.39
C LEU A 128 -4.92 -5.29 -14.63
N ARG A 129 -4.59 -6.57 -14.75
CA ARG A 129 -3.20 -7.04 -14.84
C ARG A 129 -2.51 -6.48 -16.09
N GLY A 130 -1.27 -5.99 -15.93
CA GLY A 130 -0.48 -5.42 -17.02
C GLY A 130 -0.88 -4.01 -17.42
N GLY A 131 -1.98 -3.49 -16.90
CA GLY A 131 -2.41 -2.13 -17.18
C GLY A 131 -1.60 -1.07 -16.44
N VAL A 132 -1.70 0.16 -16.93
CA VAL A 132 -1.08 1.35 -16.35
C VAL A 132 -2.17 2.35 -16.00
N LEU A 133 -2.18 2.81 -14.74
CA LEU A 133 -3.05 3.90 -14.29
C LEU A 133 -2.53 5.22 -14.87
N ILE A 134 -3.38 5.95 -15.57
CA ILE A 134 -3.08 7.32 -15.99
C ILE A 134 -3.17 8.28 -14.82
N MET A 135 -2.51 9.43 -14.92
CA MET A 135 -2.46 10.45 -13.88
C MET A 135 -3.85 10.81 -13.36
N THR A 136 -4.09 10.55 -12.08
CA THR A 136 -5.40 10.67 -11.44
C THR A 136 -5.29 11.39 -10.10
N PRO A 137 -6.05 12.47 -9.86
CA PRO A 137 -6.08 13.16 -8.58
C PRO A 137 -6.83 12.35 -7.52
N LEU A 138 -6.23 12.22 -6.33
CA LEU A 138 -6.85 11.64 -5.15
C LEU A 138 -7.34 12.75 -4.21
N ARG A 139 -8.59 12.65 -3.79
CA ARG A 139 -9.29 13.67 -3.00
C ARG A 139 -9.60 13.15 -1.61
N GLY A 140 -9.50 14.04 -0.64
CA GLY A 140 -10.00 13.80 0.71
C GLY A 140 -11.52 14.05 0.83
N PRO A 141 -12.10 13.83 2.02
CA PRO A 141 -13.52 14.06 2.31
C PRO A 141 -13.97 15.52 2.06
N ASN A 142 -13.05 16.48 2.21
CA ASN A 142 -13.28 17.90 1.92
C ASN A 142 -13.21 18.25 0.43
N ARG A 143 -13.10 17.23 -0.46
CA ARG A 143 -13.00 17.35 -1.92
C ARG A 143 -11.73 18.01 -2.45
N LEU A 144 -10.77 18.36 -1.60
CA LEU A 144 -9.48 18.88 -2.04
C LEU A 144 -8.59 17.74 -2.52
N VAL A 145 -7.73 18.03 -3.51
CA VAL A 145 -6.70 17.09 -3.98
C VAL A 145 -5.52 17.11 -3.01
N TYR A 146 -5.15 15.93 -2.52
CA TYR A 146 -4.02 15.73 -1.60
C TYR A 146 -2.88 14.96 -2.20
N ALA A 147 -3.16 14.09 -3.17
CA ALA A 147 -2.15 13.32 -3.87
C ALA A 147 -2.55 13.11 -5.33
N VAL A 148 -1.57 12.77 -6.15
CA VAL A 148 -1.76 12.39 -7.55
C VAL A 148 -1.21 11.00 -7.75
N ALA A 149 -2.04 10.10 -8.29
CA ALA A 149 -1.74 8.70 -8.51
C ALA A 149 -1.46 8.40 -9.98
N GLN A 150 -0.42 7.61 -10.27
CA GLN A 150 -0.10 7.07 -11.58
C GLN A 150 0.83 5.87 -11.48
N GLY A 151 0.86 5.03 -12.48
CA GLY A 151 1.86 3.96 -12.58
C GLY A 151 1.30 2.60 -12.97
N PRO A 152 2.19 1.62 -13.16
CA PRO A 152 1.79 0.26 -13.53
C PRO A 152 1.09 -0.44 -12.37
N ILE A 153 0.06 -1.20 -12.69
CA ILE A 153 -0.61 -2.06 -11.73
C ILE A 153 0.27 -3.27 -11.46
N ALA A 154 0.80 -3.34 -10.25
CA ALA A 154 1.65 -4.42 -9.78
C ALA A 154 0.84 -5.30 -8.83
N GLY A 155 0.63 -6.53 -9.24
CA GLY A 155 0.10 -7.56 -8.36
C GLY A 155 -1.35 -7.39 -7.91
N ILE A 156 -1.87 -8.49 -7.45
CA ILE A 156 -3.17 -8.61 -6.80
C ILE A 156 -2.90 -8.66 -5.30
N PRO A 157 -3.73 -8.04 -4.45
CA PRO A 157 -3.57 -8.12 -3.01
C PRO A 157 -3.47 -9.58 -2.55
N ARG A 158 -2.51 -9.87 -1.66
CA ARG A 158 -2.36 -11.22 -1.07
C ARG A 158 -3.68 -11.67 -0.44
N GLY A 159 -4.25 -12.73 -0.92
CA GLY A 159 -5.48 -13.32 -0.39
C GLY A 159 -6.50 -13.71 -1.46
N VAL A 160 -6.26 -13.32 -2.71
CA VAL A 160 -7.16 -13.61 -3.84
C VAL A 160 -6.41 -14.55 -4.78
N SER A 161 -6.56 -15.81 -4.57
CA SER A 161 -5.78 -16.85 -5.22
C SER A 161 -6.57 -17.65 -6.26
N ARG A 162 -5.90 -18.26 -7.14
CA ARG A 162 -6.21 -19.27 -8.15
C ARG A 162 -6.54 -18.78 -9.55
N ALA A 163 -7.27 -17.67 -9.73
CA ALA A 163 -7.51 -17.13 -11.07
C ALA A 163 -6.28 -16.36 -11.62
N ASP A 164 -5.31 -15.99 -10.74
CA ASP A 164 -4.09 -15.26 -11.12
C ASP A 164 -3.15 -16.02 -12.04
N ALA A 165 -3.33 -17.33 -12.13
CA ALA A 165 -2.49 -18.23 -12.92
C ALA A 165 -3.13 -18.63 -14.27
N LEU A 166 -4.37 -18.21 -14.51
CA LEU A 166 -5.11 -18.66 -15.70
C LEU A 166 -4.95 -17.68 -16.87
N PRO A 167 -4.83 -18.17 -18.12
CA PRO A 167 -4.90 -17.34 -19.32
C PRO A 167 -6.24 -16.58 -19.41
N ALA A 168 -6.25 -15.42 -20.09
CA ALA A 168 -7.44 -14.58 -20.24
C ALA A 168 -8.65 -15.31 -20.84
N GLU A 169 -8.41 -16.24 -21.76
CA GLU A 169 -9.46 -17.08 -22.37
C GLU A 169 -10.14 -18.03 -21.36
N GLU A 170 -9.38 -18.57 -20.42
CA GLU A 170 -9.88 -19.49 -19.41
C GLU A 170 -10.65 -18.73 -18.33
N LEU A 171 -10.18 -17.52 -17.98
CA LEU A 171 -10.89 -16.59 -17.11
C LEU A 171 -12.25 -16.15 -17.68
N ALA A 172 -12.34 -15.93 -18.98
CA ALA A 172 -13.59 -15.55 -19.65
C ALA A 172 -14.68 -16.64 -19.56
N ASN A 173 -14.27 -17.90 -19.43
CA ASN A 173 -15.17 -19.05 -19.35
C ASN A 173 -15.58 -19.41 -17.91
N LEU A 174 -15.02 -18.76 -16.88
CA LEU A 174 -15.40 -18.99 -15.49
C LEU A 174 -16.78 -18.37 -15.17
N PRO A 175 -17.56 -18.99 -14.28
CA PRO A 175 -18.79 -18.39 -13.74
C PRO A 175 -18.52 -17.02 -13.11
N ILE A 176 -19.47 -16.09 -13.21
CA ILE A 176 -19.35 -14.70 -12.76
C ILE A 176 -18.78 -14.56 -11.33
N GLY A 177 -19.16 -15.44 -10.40
CA GLY A 177 -18.65 -15.45 -9.04
C GLY A 177 -17.18 -15.86 -8.88
N GLN A 178 -16.57 -16.48 -9.89
CA GLN A 178 -15.17 -16.87 -9.90
C GLN A 178 -14.28 -15.90 -10.70
N ARG A 179 -14.87 -15.01 -11.50
CA ARG A 179 -14.17 -13.96 -12.28
C ARG A 179 -13.72 -12.77 -11.43
N MET A 180 -14.27 -12.60 -10.22
CA MET A 180 -14.06 -11.42 -9.38
C MET A 180 -12.65 -11.25 -8.81
N VAL A 181 -11.72 -12.14 -9.09
CA VAL A 181 -10.42 -12.23 -8.43
C VAL A 181 -9.38 -11.27 -8.99
N ALA A 182 -9.52 -10.83 -10.23
CA ALA A 182 -8.57 -9.95 -10.92
C ALA A 182 -9.03 -8.48 -11.00
N SER A 183 -10.16 -8.14 -10.37
CA SER A 183 -10.77 -6.80 -10.43
C SER A 183 -10.15 -5.78 -9.48
N VAL A 184 -9.18 -6.17 -8.66
CA VAL A 184 -8.46 -5.29 -7.74
C VAL A 184 -6.96 -5.42 -7.97
N GLY A 185 -6.27 -4.31 -8.08
CA GLY A 185 -4.82 -4.24 -8.22
C GLY A 185 -4.20 -3.22 -7.28
N THR A 186 -2.90 -3.31 -7.03
CA THR A 186 -2.15 -2.35 -6.23
C THR A 186 -1.10 -1.65 -7.08
N ILE A 187 -0.83 -0.40 -6.76
CA ILE A 187 0.23 0.41 -7.37
C ILE A 187 1.13 0.86 -6.23
N PRO A 188 2.20 0.10 -5.93
CA PRO A 188 3.10 0.42 -4.82
C PRO A 188 3.79 1.77 -5.03
N GLY A 189 3.68 2.67 -4.04
CA GLY A 189 4.22 4.02 -4.15
C GLY A 189 3.66 4.83 -5.33
N GLY A 190 2.50 4.44 -5.86
CA GLY A 190 1.92 5.01 -7.07
C GLY A 190 1.30 6.40 -6.90
N ALA A 191 1.04 6.85 -5.69
CA ALA A 191 0.60 8.21 -5.45
C ALA A 191 1.70 9.05 -4.80
N ILE A 192 1.78 10.32 -5.21
CA ILE A 192 2.67 11.33 -4.63
C ILE A 192 1.80 12.37 -3.93
N VAL A 193 2.11 12.66 -2.69
CA VAL A 193 1.43 13.69 -1.91
C VAL A 193 1.80 15.07 -2.44
N GLU A 194 0.80 15.85 -2.80
CA GLU A 194 0.94 17.23 -3.30
C GLU A 194 0.67 18.26 -2.20
N ARG A 195 -0.23 17.95 -1.27
CA ARG A 195 -0.65 18.85 -0.21
C ARG A 195 -0.36 18.25 1.16
N GLU A 196 0.36 19.00 1.98
CA GLU A 196 0.66 18.62 3.36
C GLU A 196 -0.57 18.64 4.25
N ILE A 197 -0.57 17.74 5.23
CA ILE A 197 -1.54 17.76 6.33
C ILE A 197 -0.81 17.70 7.67
N ASN A 198 -1.33 18.43 8.66
CA ASN A 198 -0.70 18.46 9.98
C ASN A 198 -1.26 17.38 10.90
N LEU A 199 -2.58 17.15 10.89
CA LEU A 199 -3.23 16.17 11.76
C LEU A 199 -4.22 15.29 10.97
N ASN A 200 -5.36 15.86 10.59
CA ASN A 200 -6.45 15.16 9.91
C ASN A 200 -7.20 16.10 8.95
N LEU A 201 -8.01 15.52 8.08
CA LEU A 201 -8.87 16.21 7.12
C LEU A 201 -10.27 16.42 7.67
#